data_8b86abf1ab6f5fbf0fa41fe06c1c6864
#
_entry.id   8b86abf1ab6f5fbf0fa41fe06c1c6864
#
_cell.length_a   1.000
_cell.length_b   1.000
_cell.length_c   1.000
_cell.angle_alpha   90.00
_cell.angle_beta   90.00
_cell.angle_gamma   90.00
#
_symmetry.space_group_name_H-M   'P 1'
#
loop_
_entity.id
_entity.type
_entity.pdbx_description
1 polymer ?
#
loop_
_entity_poly.entity_id
_entity_poly.type
_entity_poly.pdbx_seq_one_letter_code
_entity_poly.pdbx_strand_id
1 'polypeptide(L)'
;MRVVILEPTAWAWETPGASLARYLAVPRITFGDLVREHIHQGTGLGLRTRQILDSGGPFPDELRAAIVRERLCRAADEGFLLAHHPFTAAQALTLDELLLELGAPLDAVLSLRLHGEGLERHVRREAAGRARFGQPACSHRPAAGTLAAESPCDVCGDDLRRRRADEENTLRGHLGKYEVMVEPVTRHYAERGLLVTVDVVGTPEGTADRALTALRQRIR
;
A
#
# COMPACT_ATOMS: atom_id res chain seq x y z
N MET A 1 0.41 -10.44 15.07
CA MET A 1 1.03 -9.09 15.01
C MET A 1 0.20 -8.21 14.12
N ARG A 2 -0.12 -6.98 14.54
CA ARG A 2 -1.00 -6.02 13.85
C ARG A 2 -0.20 -4.77 13.51
N VAL A 3 0.14 -4.62 12.24
CA VAL A 3 1.03 -3.56 11.75
C VAL A 3 0.36 -2.76 10.64
N VAL A 4 0.46 -1.45 10.70
CA VAL A 4 0.23 -0.58 9.55
C VAL A 4 1.58 -0.32 8.88
N ILE A 5 1.63 -0.39 7.57
CA ILE A 5 2.80 0.02 6.80
C ILE A 5 2.47 1.23 5.93
N LEU A 6 3.18 2.33 6.18
CA LEU A 6 3.16 3.54 5.36
C LEU A 6 4.28 3.40 4.34
N GLU A 7 3.95 2.81 3.20
CA GLU A 7 4.89 2.61 2.09
C GLU A 7 4.43 3.42 0.87
N PRO A 8 5.35 4.05 0.14
CA PRO A 8 5.00 4.73 -1.10
C PRO A 8 4.31 3.79 -2.09
N THR A 9 3.34 4.29 -2.84
CA THR A 9 2.57 3.49 -3.81
C THR A 9 3.32 3.25 -5.13
N ALA A 10 4.49 3.83 -5.30
CA ALA A 10 5.27 3.82 -6.55
C ALA A 10 6.21 2.60 -6.65
N TRP A 11 5.70 1.40 -6.40
CA TRP A 11 6.44 0.14 -6.61
C TRP A 11 5.91 -0.57 -7.86
N ALA A 12 6.79 -0.88 -8.80
CA ALA A 12 6.40 -1.57 -10.04
C ALA A 12 6.00 -3.03 -9.78
N TRP A 13 6.69 -3.69 -8.84
CA TRP A 13 6.58 -5.13 -8.62
C TRP A 13 6.34 -5.47 -7.15
N GLU A 14 7.27 -6.18 -6.55
CA GLU A 14 7.20 -6.54 -5.15
C GLU A 14 7.48 -5.33 -4.25
N THR A 15 6.66 -5.15 -3.21
CA THR A 15 6.85 -4.08 -2.24
C THR A 15 7.54 -4.64 -0.99
N PRO A 16 8.27 -3.81 -0.22
CA PRO A 16 8.80 -4.24 1.08
C PRO A 16 7.72 -4.79 2.00
N GLY A 17 6.50 -4.22 1.95
CA GLY A 17 5.36 -4.71 2.71
C GLY A 17 4.92 -6.13 2.33
N ALA A 18 5.05 -6.53 1.05
CA ALA A 18 4.73 -7.89 0.64
C ALA A 18 5.72 -8.91 1.24
N SER A 19 7.02 -8.62 1.17
CA SER A 19 8.05 -9.46 1.79
C SER A 19 7.92 -9.50 3.31
N LEU A 20 7.65 -8.34 3.94
CA LEU A 20 7.49 -8.24 5.39
C LEU A 20 6.29 -9.06 5.89
N ALA A 21 5.16 -9.05 5.20
CA ALA A 21 3.98 -9.83 5.56
C ALA A 21 4.28 -11.34 5.56
N ARG A 22 5.07 -11.83 4.59
CA ARG A 22 5.54 -13.21 4.57
C ARG A 22 6.45 -13.53 5.77
N TYR A 23 7.38 -12.64 6.12
CA TYR A 23 8.27 -12.82 7.26
C TYR A 23 7.54 -12.79 8.61
N LEU A 24 6.47 -12.01 8.71
CA LEU A 24 5.62 -11.93 9.90
C LEU A 24 4.57 -13.05 9.95
N ALA A 25 4.41 -13.82 8.87
CA ALA A 25 3.36 -14.84 8.70
C ALA A 25 1.94 -14.28 8.98
N VAL A 26 1.66 -13.07 8.49
CA VAL A 26 0.35 -12.42 8.60
C VAL A 26 -0.21 -12.06 7.22
N PRO A 27 -1.53 -11.97 7.04
CA PRO A 27 -2.12 -11.51 5.80
C PRO A 27 -1.73 -10.05 5.54
N ARG A 28 -1.31 -9.77 4.29
CA ARG A 28 -1.17 -8.40 3.79
C ARG A 28 -2.52 -7.93 3.30
N ILE A 29 -3.02 -6.86 3.88
CA ILE A 29 -4.28 -6.23 3.51
C ILE A 29 -3.95 -4.90 2.83
N THR A 30 -4.39 -4.70 1.57
CA THR A 30 -4.30 -3.39 0.92
C THR A 30 -5.68 -2.84 0.61
N PHE A 31 -5.86 -1.55 0.76
CA PHE A 31 -7.15 -0.93 0.44
C PHE A 31 -7.59 -1.22 -1.01
N GLY A 32 -6.64 -1.19 -1.95
CA GLY A 32 -6.94 -1.51 -3.35
C GLY A 32 -7.42 -2.94 -3.59
N ASP A 33 -6.88 -3.93 -2.83
CA ASP A 33 -7.33 -5.32 -2.94
C ASP A 33 -8.75 -5.47 -2.38
N LEU A 34 -9.04 -4.82 -1.24
CA LEU A 34 -10.38 -4.82 -0.66
C LEU A 34 -11.43 -4.23 -1.61
N VAL A 35 -11.11 -3.11 -2.23
CA VAL A 35 -11.98 -2.49 -3.25
C VAL A 35 -12.26 -3.45 -4.41
N ARG A 36 -11.22 -4.10 -4.95
CA ARG A 36 -11.38 -5.07 -6.05
C ARG A 36 -12.22 -6.28 -5.62
N GLU A 37 -11.99 -6.78 -4.43
CA GLU A 37 -12.74 -7.89 -3.86
C GLU A 37 -14.23 -7.57 -3.76
N HIS A 38 -14.60 -6.43 -3.15
CA HIS A 38 -15.99 -5.99 -3.03
C HIS A 38 -16.67 -5.78 -4.38
N ILE A 39 -15.96 -5.19 -5.35
CA ILE A 39 -16.48 -5.00 -6.72
C ILE A 39 -16.71 -6.35 -7.40
N HIS A 40 -15.76 -7.28 -7.28
CA HIS A 40 -15.85 -8.61 -7.89
C HIS A 40 -16.99 -9.43 -7.30
N GLN A 41 -17.18 -9.37 -5.98
CA GLN A 41 -18.24 -10.06 -5.28
C GLN A 41 -19.62 -9.39 -5.43
N GLY A 42 -19.69 -8.19 -6.01
CA GLY A 42 -20.96 -7.45 -6.20
C GLY A 42 -21.62 -7.03 -4.90
N THR A 43 -20.86 -6.85 -3.83
CA THR A 43 -21.41 -6.43 -2.52
C THR A 43 -21.99 -5.01 -2.60
N GLY A 44 -22.85 -4.62 -1.66
CA GLY A 44 -23.38 -3.25 -1.57
C GLY A 44 -22.29 -2.19 -1.49
N LEU A 45 -21.17 -2.45 -0.77
CA LEU A 45 -20.00 -1.58 -0.75
C LEU A 45 -19.30 -1.55 -2.12
N GLY A 46 -19.20 -2.69 -2.79
CA GLY A 46 -18.60 -2.82 -4.13
C GLY A 46 -19.38 -2.06 -5.20
N LEU A 47 -20.70 -2.13 -5.19
CA LEU A 47 -21.56 -1.38 -6.12
C LEU A 47 -21.42 0.14 -5.93
N ARG A 48 -21.44 0.62 -4.69
CA ARG A 48 -21.20 2.04 -4.37
C ARG A 48 -19.80 2.48 -4.79
N THR A 49 -18.80 1.65 -4.55
CA THR A 49 -17.41 1.91 -4.94
C THR A 49 -17.30 2.05 -6.46
N ARG A 50 -17.90 1.14 -7.23
CA ARG A 50 -17.91 1.20 -8.70
C ARG A 50 -18.52 2.51 -9.20
N GLN A 51 -19.67 2.93 -8.67
CA GLN A 51 -20.32 4.20 -9.04
C GLN A 51 -19.40 5.41 -8.84
N ILE A 52 -18.64 5.44 -7.72
CA ILE A 52 -17.70 6.51 -7.43
C ILE A 52 -16.52 6.49 -8.41
N LEU A 53 -15.94 5.33 -8.67
CA LEU A 53 -14.84 5.18 -9.62
C LEU A 53 -15.24 5.56 -11.04
N ASP A 54 -16.43 5.18 -11.47
CA ASP A 54 -16.98 5.51 -12.81
C ASP A 54 -17.27 7.01 -12.95
N SER A 55 -17.67 7.67 -11.87
CA SER A 55 -17.89 9.13 -11.85
C SER A 55 -16.61 9.97 -11.75
N GLY A 56 -15.46 9.33 -11.40
CA GLY A 56 -14.18 10.02 -11.16
C GLY A 56 -14.18 10.94 -9.95
N GLY A 57 -15.17 10.83 -9.07
CA GLY A 57 -15.30 11.61 -7.86
C GLY A 57 -14.33 11.24 -6.75
N PRO A 58 -14.20 12.06 -5.69
CA PRO A 58 -13.39 11.74 -4.53
C PRO A 58 -13.96 10.50 -3.81
N PHE A 59 -13.09 9.65 -3.31
CA PHE A 59 -13.48 8.45 -2.56
C PHE A 59 -13.84 8.83 -1.12
N PRO A 60 -15.11 8.66 -0.66
CA PRO A 60 -15.54 9.05 0.67
C PRO A 60 -14.84 8.26 1.78
N ASP A 61 -14.45 8.94 2.86
CA ASP A 61 -13.76 8.31 3.99
C ASP A 61 -14.66 7.33 4.73
N GLU A 62 -15.98 7.58 4.81
CA GLU A 62 -16.94 6.65 5.42
C GLU A 62 -17.01 5.33 4.66
N LEU A 63 -16.99 5.37 3.33
CA LEU A 63 -16.98 4.15 2.52
C LEU A 63 -15.65 3.41 2.66
N ARG A 64 -14.54 4.14 2.74
CA ARG A 64 -13.21 3.60 3.01
C ARG A 64 -13.18 2.88 4.36
N ALA A 65 -13.67 3.54 5.41
CA ALA A 65 -13.73 2.98 6.75
C ALA A 65 -14.62 1.72 6.80
N ALA A 66 -15.77 1.71 6.12
CA ALA A 66 -16.65 0.55 6.07
C ALA A 66 -15.99 -0.67 5.40
N ILE A 67 -15.29 -0.46 4.29
CA ILE A 67 -14.54 -1.51 3.58
C ILE A 67 -13.42 -2.08 4.47
N VAL A 68 -12.65 -1.22 5.13
CA VAL A 68 -11.57 -1.63 6.02
C VAL A 68 -12.12 -2.36 7.25
N ARG A 69 -13.20 -1.84 7.86
CA ARG A 69 -13.87 -2.45 9.01
C ARG A 69 -14.28 -3.90 8.72
N GLU A 70 -14.95 -4.15 7.61
CA GLU A 70 -15.42 -5.49 7.26
C GLU A 70 -14.28 -6.50 7.19
N ARG A 71 -13.12 -6.11 6.67
CA ARG A 71 -11.96 -6.98 6.59
C ARG A 71 -11.26 -7.16 7.94
N LEU A 72 -11.12 -6.09 8.72
CA LEU A 72 -10.43 -6.15 10.01
C LEU A 72 -11.24 -6.93 11.07
N CYS A 73 -12.56 -6.88 11.03
CA CYS A 73 -13.40 -7.73 11.88
C CYS A 73 -13.11 -9.23 11.72
N ARG A 74 -12.63 -9.65 10.53
CA ARG A 74 -12.25 -11.05 10.27
C ARG A 74 -10.77 -11.36 10.57
N ALA A 75 -9.90 -10.35 10.61
CA ALA A 75 -8.46 -10.52 10.72
C ALA A 75 -7.87 -10.10 12.08
N ALA A 76 -8.70 -9.53 12.97
CA ALA A 76 -8.22 -8.94 14.23
C ALA A 76 -7.45 -9.95 15.11
N ASP A 77 -7.92 -11.20 15.17
CA ASP A 77 -7.33 -12.24 16.02
C ASP A 77 -6.05 -12.84 15.40
N GLU A 78 -5.98 -12.94 14.08
CA GLU A 78 -4.86 -13.56 13.37
C GLU A 78 -3.65 -12.61 13.21
N GLY A 79 -3.87 -11.31 13.39
CA GLY A 79 -2.93 -10.27 13.04
C GLY A 79 -3.00 -9.90 11.55
N PHE A 80 -2.33 -8.81 11.17
CA PHE A 80 -2.32 -8.30 9.80
C PHE A 80 -1.19 -7.32 9.53
N LEU A 81 -0.88 -7.13 8.25
CA LEU A 81 -0.11 -5.99 7.72
C LEU A 81 -1.02 -5.16 6.82
N LEU A 82 -1.48 -4.01 7.32
CA LEU A 82 -2.36 -3.09 6.59
C LEU A 82 -1.53 -2.08 5.80
N ALA A 83 -1.66 -2.06 4.49
CA ALA A 83 -0.95 -1.16 3.60
C ALA A 83 -1.91 -0.23 2.82
N HIS A 84 -1.43 0.97 2.48
CA HIS A 84 -2.19 1.99 1.74
C HIS A 84 -3.46 2.47 2.47
N HIS A 85 -3.43 2.42 3.79
CA HIS A 85 -4.40 2.99 4.71
C HIS A 85 -3.79 2.98 6.14
N PRO A 86 -3.95 4.09 6.92
CA PRO A 86 -4.55 5.37 6.59
C PRO A 86 -3.63 6.30 5.77
N PHE A 87 -4.22 7.31 5.10
CA PHE A 87 -3.50 8.38 4.40
C PHE A 87 -3.67 9.75 5.04
N THR A 88 -4.63 9.90 5.94
CA THR A 88 -4.91 11.16 6.65
C THR A 88 -4.98 10.91 8.15
N ALA A 89 -4.76 11.96 8.95
CA ALA A 89 -4.91 11.87 10.41
C ALA A 89 -6.34 11.47 10.83
N ALA A 90 -7.37 11.94 10.12
CA ALA A 90 -8.76 11.55 10.37
C ALA A 90 -8.98 10.04 10.15
N GLN A 91 -8.43 9.49 9.06
CA GLN A 91 -8.47 8.04 8.80
C GLN A 91 -7.68 7.25 9.85
N ALA A 92 -6.58 7.80 10.38
CA ALA A 92 -5.80 7.16 11.44
C ALA A 92 -6.61 7.09 12.74
N LEU A 93 -7.29 8.17 13.12
CA LEU A 93 -8.19 8.20 14.28
C LEU A 93 -9.32 7.17 14.14
N THR A 94 -10.01 7.14 13.00
CA THR A 94 -11.08 6.16 12.73
C THR A 94 -10.58 4.72 12.77
N LEU A 95 -9.34 4.47 12.30
CA LEU A 95 -8.72 3.15 12.39
C LEU A 95 -8.41 2.77 13.84
N ASP A 96 -7.85 3.69 14.63
CA ASP A 96 -7.53 3.47 16.04
C ASP A 96 -8.80 3.16 16.85
N GLU A 97 -9.89 3.92 16.63
CA GLU A 97 -11.20 3.69 17.25
C GLU A 97 -11.74 2.30 16.89
N LEU A 98 -11.71 1.93 15.61
CA LEU A 98 -12.14 0.61 15.17
C LEU A 98 -11.34 -0.52 15.84
N LEU A 99 -10.01 -0.39 15.88
CA LEU A 99 -9.16 -1.42 16.49
C LEU A 99 -9.33 -1.50 18.00
N LEU A 100 -9.63 -0.38 18.66
CA LEU A 100 -9.99 -0.37 20.07
C LEU A 100 -11.33 -1.10 20.31
N GLU A 101 -12.35 -0.83 19.50
CA GLU A 101 -13.64 -1.55 19.56
C GLU A 101 -13.48 -3.07 19.38
N LEU A 102 -12.54 -3.47 18.51
CA LEU A 102 -12.25 -4.89 18.24
C LEU A 102 -11.33 -5.54 19.31
N GLY A 103 -10.84 -4.77 20.29
CA GLY A 103 -9.86 -5.27 21.26
C GLY A 103 -8.51 -5.66 20.62
N ALA A 104 -8.20 -5.11 19.48
CA ALA A 104 -7.06 -5.47 18.62
C ALA A 104 -6.15 -4.27 18.31
N PRO A 105 -5.56 -3.59 19.32
CA PRO A 105 -4.72 -2.42 19.10
C PRO A 105 -3.51 -2.74 18.21
N LEU A 106 -2.98 -1.71 17.53
CA LEU A 106 -1.76 -1.85 16.73
C LEU A 106 -0.55 -2.15 17.62
N ASP A 107 0.30 -3.04 17.15
CA ASP A 107 1.61 -3.31 17.75
C ASP A 107 2.64 -2.27 17.30
N ALA A 108 2.56 -1.82 16.04
CA ALA A 108 3.44 -0.80 15.46
C ALA A 108 2.88 -0.20 14.17
N VAL A 109 3.38 0.98 13.82
CA VAL A 109 3.21 1.60 12.50
C VAL A 109 4.59 1.78 11.87
N LEU A 110 4.83 1.13 10.76
CA LEU A 110 6.10 1.17 10.04
C LEU A 110 6.01 2.23 8.94
N SER A 111 6.88 3.25 9.02
CA SER A 111 7.03 4.25 7.95
C SER A 111 8.28 3.97 7.14
N LEU A 112 8.11 3.70 5.85
CA LEU A 112 9.21 3.55 4.89
C LEU A 112 9.52 4.89 4.24
N ARG A 113 10.73 5.40 4.43
CA ARG A 113 11.15 6.70 3.90
C ARG A 113 12.08 6.53 2.71
N LEU A 114 11.81 7.34 1.69
CA LEU A 114 12.64 7.50 0.51
C LEU A 114 13.19 8.94 0.50
N HIS A 115 14.49 9.11 0.66
CA HIS A 115 15.11 10.43 0.60
C HIS A 115 16.51 10.38 -0.03
N GLY A 116 17.01 11.54 -0.45
CA GLY A 116 18.35 11.71 -1.01
C GLY A 116 18.63 10.76 -2.19
N GLU A 117 19.81 10.15 -2.19
CA GLU A 117 20.21 9.20 -3.23
C GLU A 117 19.33 7.93 -3.26
N GLY A 118 18.72 7.55 -2.16
CA GLY A 118 17.79 6.42 -2.09
C GLY A 118 16.55 6.66 -2.94
N LEU A 119 15.98 7.86 -2.86
CA LEU A 119 14.86 8.31 -3.69
C LEU A 119 15.23 8.28 -5.19
N GLU A 120 16.36 8.86 -5.56
CA GLU A 120 16.80 8.92 -6.95
C GLU A 120 17.04 7.52 -7.55
N ARG A 121 17.69 6.64 -6.81
CA ARG A 121 17.87 5.24 -7.22
C ARG A 121 16.55 4.49 -7.34
N HIS A 122 15.62 4.72 -6.41
CA HIS A 122 14.30 4.12 -6.46
C HIS A 122 13.53 4.57 -7.70
N VAL A 123 13.45 5.88 -7.97
CA VAL A 123 12.75 6.44 -9.13
C VAL A 123 13.30 5.86 -10.44
N ARG A 124 14.64 5.83 -10.63
CA ARG A 124 15.26 5.27 -11.84
C ARG A 124 14.95 3.78 -12.00
N ARG A 125 15.02 3.01 -10.92
CA ARG A 125 14.71 1.57 -10.95
C ARG A 125 13.26 1.31 -11.32
N GLU A 126 12.33 2.05 -10.71
CA GLU A 126 10.89 1.89 -10.95
C GLU A 126 10.51 2.32 -12.38
N ALA A 127 11.04 3.44 -12.86
CA ALA A 127 10.83 3.90 -14.24
C ALA A 127 11.38 2.89 -15.24
N ALA A 128 12.61 2.37 -15.03
CA ALA A 128 13.21 1.36 -15.89
C ALA A 128 12.44 0.03 -15.87
N GLY A 129 11.97 -0.40 -14.69
CA GLY A 129 11.14 -1.60 -14.56
C GLY A 129 9.83 -1.47 -15.32
N ARG A 130 9.12 -0.37 -15.16
CA ARG A 130 7.85 -0.10 -15.84
C ARG A 130 8.02 0.09 -17.35
N ALA A 131 9.12 0.73 -17.79
CA ALA A 131 9.46 0.87 -19.20
C ALA A 131 9.73 -0.47 -19.87
N ARG A 132 10.30 -1.45 -19.12
CA ARG A 132 10.65 -2.78 -19.63
C ARG A 132 9.44 -3.70 -19.80
N PHE A 133 8.42 -3.55 -18.95
CA PHE A 133 7.33 -4.52 -18.89
C PHE A 133 5.95 -3.93 -19.19
N GLY A 134 5.84 -2.65 -19.54
CA GLY A 134 4.56 -2.01 -19.80
C GLY A 134 3.52 -2.22 -18.70
N GLN A 135 2.43 -1.48 -18.72
CA GLN A 135 1.27 -1.78 -17.89
C GLN A 135 0.06 -1.99 -18.78
N PRO A 136 -0.81 -2.97 -18.52
CA PRO A 136 -2.02 -3.12 -19.30
C PRO A 136 -2.87 -1.84 -19.22
N ALA A 137 -3.55 -1.52 -20.31
CA ALA A 137 -4.51 -0.42 -20.33
C ALA A 137 -5.68 -0.68 -19.35
N CYS A 138 -5.91 -1.94 -19.01
CA CYS A 138 -6.85 -2.40 -17.99
C CYS A 138 -6.29 -2.20 -16.56
N SER A 139 -7.15 -2.36 -15.56
CA SER A 139 -6.80 -2.30 -14.13
C SER A 139 -6.19 -3.59 -13.57
N HIS A 140 -5.98 -4.61 -14.41
CA HIS A 140 -5.38 -5.87 -13.99
C HIS A 140 -3.89 -5.67 -13.65
N ARG A 141 -3.41 -6.35 -12.61
CA ARG A 141 -1.98 -6.45 -12.31
C ARG A 141 -1.46 -7.77 -12.84
N PRO A 142 -0.55 -7.75 -13.82
CA PRO A 142 0.12 -8.98 -14.24
C PRO A 142 0.91 -9.58 -13.08
N ALA A 143 1.02 -10.90 -13.05
CA ALA A 143 1.88 -11.58 -12.09
C ALA A 143 3.34 -11.16 -12.31
N ALA A 144 4.08 -10.94 -11.21
CA ALA A 144 5.46 -10.51 -11.28
C ALA A 144 6.30 -11.45 -12.15
N GLY A 145 6.95 -10.92 -13.16
CA GLY A 145 7.89 -11.66 -14.03
C GLY A 145 7.26 -12.35 -15.25
N THR A 146 5.97 -12.22 -15.53
CA THR A 146 5.30 -12.98 -16.60
C THR A 146 5.12 -12.24 -17.93
N LEU A 147 5.31 -10.93 -18.00
CA LEU A 147 5.02 -10.17 -19.22
C LEU A 147 6.26 -9.47 -19.81
N ALA A 148 6.57 -9.81 -21.05
CA ALA A 148 7.44 -8.98 -21.89
C ALA A 148 6.69 -7.72 -22.33
N ALA A 149 7.41 -6.64 -22.66
CA ALA A 149 6.84 -5.32 -23.00
C ALA A 149 5.84 -5.31 -24.18
N GLU A 150 5.75 -6.38 -24.93
CA GLU A 150 4.89 -6.54 -26.11
C GLU A 150 3.81 -7.61 -25.93
N SER A 151 3.66 -8.17 -24.74
CA SER A 151 2.65 -9.19 -24.49
C SER A 151 1.32 -8.55 -24.08
N PRO A 152 0.17 -9.04 -24.56
CA PRO A 152 -1.12 -8.59 -24.07
C PRO A 152 -1.33 -8.97 -22.61
N CYS A 153 -2.28 -8.29 -21.93
CA CYS A 153 -2.68 -8.64 -20.57
C CYS A 153 -3.18 -10.09 -20.51
N ASP A 154 -2.63 -10.88 -19.62
CA ASP A 154 -2.97 -12.30 -19.40
C ASP A 154 -4.41 -12.53 -18.89
N VAL A 155 -5.09 -11.47 -18.44
CA VAL A 155 -6.45 -11.55 -17.90
C VAL A 155 -7.51 -11.09 -18.92
N CYS A 156 -7.26 -9.99 -19.66
CA CYS A 156 -8.25 -9.41 -20.58
C CYS A 156 -7.76 -9.27 -22.02
N GLY A 157 -6.51 -9.59 -22.32
CA GLY A 157 -5.96 -9.49 -23.68
C GLY A 157 -5.63 -8.07 -24.14
N ASP A 158 -5.82 -7.05 -23.32
CA ASP A 158 -5.50 -5.67 -23.68
C ASP A 158 -4.01 -5.45 -23.88
N ASP A 159 -3.64 -4.58 -24.81
CA ASP A 159 -2.26 -4.20 -25.06
C ASP A 159 -1.61 -3.53 -23.85
N LEU A 160 -0.36 -3.88 -23.60
CA LEU A 160 0.46 -3.17 -22.61
C LEU A 160 0.88 -1.81 -23.17
N ARG A 161 0.55 -0.75 -22.48
CA ARG A 161 0.90 0.63 -22.88
C ARG A 161 1.73 1.29 -21.80
N ARG A 162 2.75 2.04 -22.22
CA ARG A 162 3.50 2.92 -21.33
C ARG A 162 2.60 4.08 -20.90
N ARG A 163 2.40 4.25 -19.60
CA ARG A 163 1.60 5.35 -19.04
C ARG A 163 2.52 6.56 -18.76
N ARG A 164 2.01 7.78 -18.90
CA ARG A 164 2.70 9.00 -18.42
C ARG A 164 3.08 8.90 -16.93
N ALA A 165 2.32 8.16 -16.14
CA ALA A 165 2.62 7.89 -14.74
C ALA A 165 3.94 7.13 -14.50
N ASP A 166 4.54 6.56 -15.54
CA ASP A 166 5.76 5.75 -15.46
C ASP A 166 7.03 6.56 -15.74
N GLU A 167 6.91 7.84 -16.08
CA GLU A 167 8.04 8.75 -16.26
C GLU A 167 8.65 9.15 -14.91
N GLU A 168 9.97 9.27 -14.83
CA GLU A 168 10.69 9.59 -13.60
C GLU A 168 10.16 10.84 -12.89
N ASN A 169 9.86 11.90 -13.66
CA ASN A 169 9.34 13.15 -13.09
C ASN A 169 7.96 12.97 -12.48
N THR A 170 7.10 12.17 -13.11
CA THR A 170 5.76 11.84 -12.58
C THR A 170 5.88 10.99 -11.32
N LEU A 171 6.75 9.98 -11.32
CA LEU A 171 7.03 9.14 -10.14
C LEU A 171 7.55 10.00 -8.98
N ARG A 172 8.52 10.89 -9.24
CA ARG A 172 9.07 11.82 -8.25
C ARG A 172 7.99 12.74 -7.67
N GLY A 173 7.12 13.28 -8.54
CA GLY A 173 5.98 14.09 -8.12
C GLY A 173 4.97 13.32 -7.25
N HIS A 174 4.69 12.06 -7.57
CA HIS A 174 3.82 11.19 -6.75
C HIS A 174 4.44 10.89 -5.38
N LEU A 175 5.73 10.61 -5.33
CA LEU A 175 6.44 10.36 -4.06
C LEU A 175 6.45 11.59 -3.15
N GLY A 176 6.73 12.80 -3.72
CA GLY A 176 6.66 14.04 -2.94
C GLY A 176 5.26 14.34 -2.40
N LYS A 177 4.21 14.12 -3.21
CA LYS A 177 2.82 14.25 -2.74
C LYS A 177 2.48 13.23 -1.64
N TYR A 178 2.98 12.00 -1.77
CA TYR A 178 2.79 10.97 -0.77
C TYR A 178 3.40 11.37 0.57
N GLU A 179 4.64 11.86 0.58
CA GLU A 179 5.32 12.30 1.81
C GLU A 179 4.53 13.39 2.55
N VAL A 180 4.07 14.42 1.81
CA VAL A 180 3.26 15.50 2.38
C VAL A 180 1.94 14.96 2.94
N MET A 181 1.30 14.03 2.21
CA MET A 181 0.02 13.47 2.61
C MET A 181 0.12 12.56 3.85
N VAL A 182 1.22 11.80 3.98
CA VAL A 182 1.38 10.83 5.07
C VAL A 182 2.01 11.44 6.32
N GLU A 183 2.59 12.64 6.23
CA GLU A 183 3.24 13.31 7.36
C GLU A 183 2.33 13.48 8.59
N PRO A 184 1.05 13.91 8.47
CA PRO A 184 0.15 13.98 9.63
C PRO A 184 -0.13 12.61 10.26
N VAL A 185 -0.13 11.54 9.48
CA VAL A 185 -0.31 10.16 9.97
C VAL A 185 0.94 9.72 10.76
N THR A 186 2.14 9.98 10.22
CA THR A 186 3.39 9.65 10.92
C THR A 186 3.51 10.40 12.25
N ARG A 187 3.13 11.68 12.29
CA ARG A 187 3.10 12.48 13.52
C ARG A 187 2.13 11.88 14.55
N HIS A 188 0.91 11.55 14.12
CA HIS A 188 -0.11 10.94 14.96
C HIS A 188 0.38 9.67 15.67
N TYR A 189 1.07 8.79 14.94
CA TYR A 189 1.58 7.55 15.51
C TYR A 189 2.93 7.73 16.24
N ALA A 190 3.73 8.75 15.91
CA ALA A 190 4.92 9.10 16.66
C ALA A 190 4.57 9.58 18.08
N GLU A 191 3.57 10.46 18.21
CA GLU A 191 3.07 10.98 19.50
C GLU A 191 2.53 9.85 20.40
N ARG A 192 2.02 8.77 19.82
CA ARG A 192 1.57 7.56 20.52
C ARG A 192 2.67 6.55 20.77
N GLY A 193 3.88 6.88 20.36
CA GLY A 193 5.02 5.98 20.48
C GLY A 193 4.88 4.71 19.62
N LEU A 194 4.01 4.63 18.63
CA LEU A 194 3.81 3.45 17.75
C LEU A 194 4.65 3.47 16.47
N LEU A 195 5.25 4.62 16.13
CA LEU A 195 5.98 4.78 14.87
C LEU A 195 7.35 4.11 14.90
N VAL A 196 7.63 3.31 13.88
CA VAL A 196 8.95 2.77 13.54
C VAL A 196 9.30 3.29 12.14
N THR A 197 10.44 3.95 12.00
CA THR A 197 10.87 4.51 10.72
C THR A 197 12.05 3.72 10.17
N VAL A 198 11.97 3.37 8.88
CA VAL A 198 13.03 2.63 8.17
C VAL A 198 13.28 3.28 6.81
N ASP A 199 14.55 3.53 6.53
CA ASP A 199 14.95 4.08 5.23
C ASP A 199 14.96 2.97 4.17
N VAL A 200 14.40 3.29 3.00
CA VAL A 200 14.40 2.40 1.84
C VAL A 200 15.77 2.47 1.16
N VAL A 201 16.55 1.41 1.32
CA VAL A 201 17.87 1.28 0.71
C VAL A 201 18.01 -0.10 0.07
N GLY A 202 18.45 -0.16 -1.17
CA GLY A 202 18.66 -1.44 -1.86
C GLY A 202 17.38 -2.08 -2.39
N THR A 203 17.23 -3.39 -2.16
CA THR A 203 16.08 -4.17 -2.65
C THR A 203 14.87 -4.10 -1.71
N PRO A 204 13.66 -4.43 -2.18
CA PRO A 204 12.48 -4.57 -1.34
C PRO A 204 12.69 -5.55 -0.18
N GLU A 205 13.32 -6.71 -0.45
CA GLU A 205 13.62 -7.74 0.55
C GLU A 205 14.59 -7.21 1.62
N GLY A 206 15.68 -6.57 1.20
CA GLY A 206 16.64 -5.97 2.14
C GLY A 206 16.03 -4.84 2.99
N THR A 207 15.03 -4.13 2.45
CA THR A 207 14.24 -3.15 3.22
C THR A 207 13.32 -3.87 4.20
N ALA A 208 12.68 -4.97 3.78
CA ALA A 208 11.82 -5.78 4.64
C ALA A 208 12.61 -6.42 5.82
N ASP A 209 13.83 -6.89 5.59
CA ASP A 209 14.71 -7.43 6.64
C ASP A 209 15.05 -6.38 7.70
N ARG A 210 15.39 -5.15 7.27
CA ARG A 210 15.63 -4.03 8.20
C ARG A 210 14.36 -3.67 8.97
N ALA A 211 13.21 -3.64 8.29
CA ALA A 211 11.92 -3.37 8.90
C ALA A 211 11.57 -4.44 9.96
N LEU A 212 11.78 -5.71 9.64
CA LEU A 212 11.58 -6.82 10.58
C LEU A 212 12.47 -6.69 11.81
N THR A 213 13.74 -6.34 11.62
CA THR A 213 14.68 -6.12 12.72
C THR A 213 14.24 -4.98 13.62
N ALA A 214 13.86 -3.83 13.04
CA ALA A 214 13.38 -2.67 13.78
C ALA A 214 12.08 -2.96 14.55
N LEU A 215 11.13 -3.68 13.94
CA LEU A 215 9.90 -4.11 14.60
C LEU A 215 10.18 -5.03 15.79
N ARG A 216 11.08 -6.02 15.64
CA ARG A 216 11.45 -6.92 16.73
C ARG A 216 12.13 -6.23 17.91
N GLN A 217 12.92 -5.19 17.66
CA GLN A 217 13.55 -4.40 18.71
C GLN A 217 12.54 -3.59 19.51
N ARG A 218 11.46 -3.15 18.84
CA ARG A 218 10.42 -2.36 19.47
C ARG A 218 9.48 -3.18 20.36
N ILE A 219 9.17 -4.41 19.99
CA ILE A 219 8.15 -5.25 20.65
C ILE A 219 8.74 -6.05 21.83
N ARG A 220 10.05 -5.95 22.04
CA ARG A 220 10.73 -6.47 23.25
C ARG A 220 10.55 -5.50 24.43
#